data_3adcea10ffe35fcaf2020737a266b7cc
#
_entry.id   3adcea10ffe35fcaf2020737a266b7cc
#
_cell.length_a   1.000
_cell.length_b   1.000
_cell.length_c   1.000
_cell.angle_alpha   90.00
_cell.angle_beta   90.00
_cell.angle_gamma   90.00
#
_symmetry.space_group_name_H-M   'P 1'
#
loop_
_entity.id
_entity.type
_entity.pdbx_description
1 polymer ?
#
loop_
_entity_poly.entity_id
_entity_poly.type
_entity_poly.pdbx_seq_one_letter_code
_entity_poly.pdbx_strand_id
1 'polypeptide(L)'
;MSTNTAALLQELTAVTGTPFSDEEVLNLLTAKLASFGDVQVDAMHNISCTFGSGYHVVLEAHWDEICFVVTGISDDGYVHFAKCGGIDPRILPGARVVVHGKRDLPGVISTLPPHLQKGEDGKKTAPIDELSVDLGLTAQAAKALVVTGDCVTFAKHFTLLNGSRVSANCLDDRSGVAAVLLAAEQLKDVPCRVTLLFTAQEEVGTRGAKTALFDRGVDASVSVDVSFAYTPGCKARDCGVMGKGPMIGISPILDRQFSKELLDLAKENQIPYQTEVMAGRTGTNADAISICGSGVRCALVSIPEKYMHTPAEVVDTADVDQTAALLAAFVRMKAGEHHA
;
A
#
# COMPACT_ATOMS: atom_id res chain seq x y z
N MET A 1 18.67 14.57 11.29
CA MET A 1 19.25 13.69 10.23
C MET A 1 18.08 13.36 9.33
N SER A 2 18.18 13.56 8.02
CA SER A 2 17.10 13.11 7.13
C SER A 2 16.98 11.60 7.23
N THR A 3 15.77 11.11 7.41
CA THR A 3 15.48 9.67 7.43
C THR A 3 15.89 9.08 6.08
N ASN A 4 16.63 7.99 6.07
CA ASN A 4 16.99 7.30 4.83
C ASN A 4 15.75 6.54 4.32
N THR A 5 15.20 6.94 3.19
CA THR A 5 13.98 6.38 2.62
C THR A 5 14.07 4.88 2.38
N ALA A 6 15.21 4.36 1.90
CA ALA A 6 15.39 2.92 1.75
C ALA A 6 15.33 2.18 3.10
N ALA A 7 15.92 2.75 4.17
CA ALA A 7 15.86 2.15 5.51
C ALA A 7 14.43 2.21 6.09
N LEU A 8 13.71 3.30 5.85
CA LEU A 8 12.30 3.41 6.25
C LEU A 8 11.43 2.38 5.52
N LEU A 9 11.59 2.24 4.21
CA LEU A 9 10.88 1.22 3.44
C LEU A 9 11.21 -0.19 3.91
N GLN A 10 12.48 -0.47 4.20
CA GLN A 10 12.90 -1.76 4.75
C GLN A 10 12.21 -2.07 6.08
N GLU A 11 12.09 -1.09 6.97
CA GLU A 11 11.41 -1.25 8.25
C GLU A 11 9.89 -1.46 8.06
N LEU A 12 9.26 -0.66 7.20
CA LEU A 12 7.83 -0.74 6.92
C LEU A 12 7.43 -2.05 6.24
N THR A 13 8.26 -2.58 5.33
CA THR A 13 7.97 -3.82 4.61
C THR A 13 8.37 -5.09 5.38
N ALA A 14 9.09 -4.95 6.49
CA ALA A 14 9.48 -6.09 7.32
C ALA A 14 8.34 -6.64 8.19
N VAL A 15 7.34 -5.81 8.50
CA VAL A 15 6.22 -6.18 9.38
C VAL A 15 5.01 -6.67 8.59
N THR A 16 4.30 -7.62 9.14
CA THR A 16 3.05 -8.13 8.59
C THR A 16 1.92 -7.14 8.85
N GLY A 17 1.11 -6.87 7.80
CA GLY A 17 -0.06 -6.01 7.90
C GLY A 17 -1.14 -6.49 6.96
N THR A 18 -2.04 -7.33 7.47
CA THR A 18 -3.17 -7.87 6.71
C THR A 18 -4.47 -7.71 7.52
N PRO A 19 -5.65 -7.82 6.90
CA PRO A 19 -6.92 -7.80 7.64
C PRO A 19 -7.06 -8.92 8.69
N PHE A 20 -6.18 -9.92 8.68
CA PHE A 20 -6.19 -11.05 9.61
C PHE A 20 -5.07 -10.99 10.66
N SER A 21 -4.02 -10.22 10.41
CA SER A 21 -2.84 -10.11 11.27
C SER A 21 -2.23 -8.73 11.09
N ASP A 22 -2.47 -7.83 12.03
CA ASP A 22 -2.13 -6.42 11.94
C ASP A 22 -1.35 -5.87 13.15
N GLU A 23 -1.14 -6.68 14.19
CA GLU A 23 -0.50 -6.23 15.43
C GLU A 23 0.88 -5.61 15.18
N GLU A 24 1.71 -6.22 14.32
CA GLU A 24 3.05 -5.73 14.04
C GLU A 24 3.02 -4.34 13.38
N VAL A 25 2.18 -4.15 12.35
CA VAL A 25 2.09 -2.87 11.65
C VAL A 25 1.44 -1.79 12.50
N LEU A 26 0.41 -2.13 13.29
CA LEU A 26 -0.22 -1.20 14.23
C LEU A 26 0.79 -0.70 15.25
N ASN A 27 1.58 -1.58 15.86
CA ASN A 27 2.62 -1.23 16.82
C ASN A 27 3.69 -0.34 16.18
N LEU A 28 4.18 -0.70 14.99
CA LEU A 28 5.20 0.08 14.28
C LEU A 28 4.70 1.49 13.94
N LEU A 29 3.53 1.60 13.31
CA LEU A 29 3.00 2.89 12.87
C LEU A 29 2.59 3.76 14.06
N THR A 30 1.99 3.20 15.10
CA THR A 30 1.68 3.92 16.33
C THR A 30 2.94 4.50 16.96
N ALA A 31 4.01 3.72 17.06
CA ALA A 31 5.30 4.20 17.59
C ALA A 31 5.90 5.33 16.74
N LYS A 32 5.84 5.23 15.40
CA LYS A 32 6.33 6.29 14.50
C LYS A 32 5.51 7.57 14.61
N LEU A 33 4.21 7.46 14.73
CA LEU A 33 3.29 8.61 14.82
C LEU A 33 3.33 9.32 16.19
N ALA A 34 3.70 8.64 17.26
CA ALA A 34 3.72 9.19 18.63
C ALA A 34 4.57 10.47 18.80
N SER A 35 5.54 10.70 17.90
CA SER A 35 6.36 11.93 17.90
C SER A 35 5.66 13.16 17.32
N PHE A 36 4.51 13.00 16.64
CA PHE A 36 3.78 14.07 15.99
C PHE A 36 2.57 14.52 16.81
N GLY A 37 1.90 13.63 17.53
CA GLY A 37 0.71 13.96 18.31
C GLY A 37 0.03 12.73 18.92
N ASP A 38 -1.24 12.91 19.28
CA ASP A 38 -2.06 11.83 19.82
C ASP A 38 -2.48 10.85 18.71
N VAL A 39 -2.19 9.58 18.93
CA VAL A 39 -2.45 8.51 17.94
C VAL A 39 -3.73 7.78 18.32
N GLN A 40 -4.60 7.63 17.36
CA GLN A 40 -5.88 6.93 17.51
C GLN A 40 -5.96 5.77 16.52
N VAL A 41 -6.47 4.64 17.00
CA VAL A 41 -6.81 3.48 16.18
C VAL A 41 -8.32 3.27 16.28
N ASP A 42 -9.01 3.27 15.14
CA ASP A 42 -10.46 3.11 15.12
C ASP A 42 -10.90 1.62 15.01
N ALA A 43 -12.20 1.39 14.98
CA ALA A 43 -12.79 0.04 14.90
C ALA A 43 -12.48 -0.69 13.57
N MET A 44 -12.05 0.01 12.53
CA MET A 44 -11.60 -0.56 11.26
C MET A 44 -10.09 -0.78 11.24
N HIS A 45 -9.39 -0.45 12.35
CA HIS A 45 -7.93 -0.44 12.49
C HIS A 45 -7.24 0.62 11.61
N ASN A 46 -7.99 1.68 11.21
CA ASN A 46 -7.33 2.86 10.67
C ASN A 46 -6.53 3.54 11.78
N ILE A 47 -5.31 3.96 11.47
CA ILE A 47 -4.44 4.67 12.40
C ILE A 47 -4.44 6.15 12.00
N SER A 48 -4.70 7.04 12.94
CA SER A 48 -4.64 8.47 12.67
C SER A 48 -3.87 9.22 13.74
N CYS A 49 -3.11 10.23 13.33
CA CYS A 49 -2.42 11.16 14.21
C CYS A 49 -2.71 12.59 13.72
N THR A 50 -3.25 13.42 14.60
CA THR A 50 -3.62 14.80 14.26
C THR A 50 -2.81 15.79 15.09
N PHE A 51 -2.26 16.82 14.43
CA PHE A 51 -1.53 17.91 15.06
C PHE A 51 -1.87 19.25 14.39
N GLY A 52 -1.49 20.36 15.06
CA GLY A 52 -1.79 21.71 14.58
C GLY A 52 -3.26 22.11 14.74
N SER A 53 -3.66 23.22 14.10
CA SER A 53 -5.02 23.78 14.16
C SER A 53 -5.35 24.60 12.92
N GLY A 54 -6.62 24.93 12.71
CA GLY A 54 -7.08 25.71 11.55
C GLY A 54 -7.55 24.84 10.40
N TYR A 55 -7.23 25.22 9.17
CA TYR A 55 -7.60 24.50 7.95
C TYR A 55 -7.11 23.05 8.02
N HIS A 56 -8.01 22.10 7.80
CA HIS A 56 -7.74 20.69 8.09
C HIS A 56 -7.38 19.92 6.81
N VAL A 57 -6.11 19.53 6.71
CA VAL A 57 -5.60 18.67 5.62
C VAL A 57 -5.35 17.27 6.13
N VAL A 58 -5.80 16.28 5.38
CA VAL A 58 -5.51 14.86 5.63
C VAL A 58 -4.54 14.36 4.56
N LEU A 59 -3.45 13.74 4.99
CA LEU A 59 -2.54 12.96 4.15
C LEU A 59 -2.79 11.48 4.43
N GLU A 60 -3.19 10.73 3.42
CA GLU A 60 -3.64 9.35 3.58
C GLU A 60 -2.85 8.39 2.70
N ALA A 61 -2.61 7.17 3.24
CA ALA A 61 -2.04 6.02 2.55
C ALA A 61 -2.58 4.74 3.22
N HIS A 62 -2.60 3.60 2.51
CA HIS A 62 -3.01 2.36 3.18
C HIS A 62 -1.82 1.55 3.72
N TRP A 63 -2.09 0.81 4.80
CA TRP A 63 -1.07 -0.02 5.44
C TRP A 63 -1.23 -1.52 5.18
N ASP A 64 -2.38 -1.96 4.70
CA ASP A 64 -2.62 -3.37 4.44
C ASP A 64 -1.94 -3.84 3.14
N GLU A 65 -1.71 -5.13 3.10
CA GLU A 65 -1.09 -5.83 1.97
C GLU A 65 -1.97 -6.98 1.50
N ILE A 66 -1.83 -7.37 0.23
CA ILE A 66 -2.46 -8.58 -0.30
C ILE A 66 -1.99 -9.81 0.47
N CYS A 67 -2.92 -10.76 0.69
CA CYS A 67 -2.63 -11.97 1.43
C CYS A 67 -3.50 -13.15 0.97
N PHE A 68 -3.40 -14.26 1.68
CA PHE A 68 -4.28 -15.41 1.51
C PHE A 68 -4.84 -15.82 2.87
N VAL A 69 -5.94 -16.57 2.83
CA VAL A 69 -6.57 -17.18 4.00
C VAL A 69 -6.62 -18.69 3.84
N VAL A 70 -6.27 -19.42 4.89
CA VAL A 70 -6.34 -20.88 4.94
C VAL A 70 -7.79 -21.33 4.85
N THR A 71 -8.10 -22.19 3.88
CA THR A 71 -9.45 -22.78 3.69
C THR A 71 -9.54 -24.22 4.16
N GLY A 72 -8.41 -24.91 4.33
CA GLY A 72 -8.38 -26.28 4.83
C GLY A 72 -6.97 -26.88 4.80
N ILE A 73 -6.87 -28.10 5.33
CA ILE A 73 -5.63 -28.91 5.34
C ILE A 73 -5.97 -30.31 4.85
N SER A 74 -5.26 -30.77 3.82
CA SER A 74 -5.45 -32.10 3.25
C SER A 74 -5.01 -33.20 4.22
N ASP A 75 -5.36 -34.44 3.88
CA ASP A 75 -4.91 -35.62 4.63
C ASP A 75 -3.42 -35.95 4.44
N ASP A 76 -2.79 -35.33 3.44
CA ASP A 76 -1.34 -35.39 3.22
C ASP A 76 -0.56 -34.22 3.86
N GLY A 77 -1.27 -33.23 4.48
CA GLY A 77 -0.66 -32.11 5.22
C GLY A 77 -0.45 -30.84 4.41
N TYR A 78 -0.94 -30.78 3.17
CA TYR A 78 -0.92 -29.56 2.37
C TYR A 78 -1.99 -28.58 2.81
N VAL A 79 -1.65 -27.28 2.85
CA VAL A 79 -2.58 -26.22 3.28
C VAL A 79 -3.24 -25.60 2.05
N HIS A 80 -4.56 -25.71 1.96
CA HIS A 80 -5.38 -25.04 0.96
C HIS A 80 -5.67 -23.60 1.36
N PHE A 81 -5.75 -22.71 0.38
CA PHE A 81 -5.91 -21.28 0.63
C PHE A 81 -6.79 -20.59 -0.43
N ALA A 82 -7.32 -19.44 -0.08
CA ALA A 82 -7.98 -18.50 -0.99
C ALA A 82 -7.26 -17.15 -0.95
N LYS A 83 -7.35 -16.37 -2.03
CA LYS A 83 -6.73 -15.04 -2.10
C LYS A 83 -7.58 -13.97 -1.41
N CYS A 84 -6.91 -13.00 -0.82
CA CYS A 84 -7.45 -11.74 -0.31
C CYS A 84 -6.72 -10.60 -1.02
N GLY A 85 -7.42 -9.88 -1.88
CA GLY A 85 -6.84 -8.86 -2.75
C GLY A 85 -6.61 -9.32 -4.19
N GLY A 86 -5.96 -8.48 -4.96
CA GLY A 86 -5.76 -8.63 -6.40
C GLY A 86 -4.56 -9.48 -6.78
N ILE A 87 -4.57 -10.79 -6.55
CA ILE A 87 -3.44 -11.69 -6.80
C ILE A 87 -3.60 -12.46 -8.12
N ASP A 88 -2.57 -12.43 -8.96
CA ASP A 88 -2.49 -13.19 -10.21
C ASP A 88 -1.99 -14.62 -9.92
N PRO A 89 -2.76 -15.67 -10.27
CA PRO A 89 -2.34 -17.05 -10.02
C PRO A 89 -1.06 -17.47 -10.77
N ARG A 90 -0.67 -16.76 -11.82
CA ARG A 90 0.55 -17.08 -12.59
C ARG A 90 1.85 -16.93 -11.80
N ILE A 91 1.85 -16.08 -10.76
CA ILE A 91 3.05 -15.82 -9.94
C ILE A 91 3.17 -16.76 -8.75
N LEU A 92 2.14 -17.57 -8.47
CA LEU A 92 2.06 -18.36 -7.25
C LEU A 92 2.90 -19.65 -7.25
N PRO A 93 2.98 -20.42 -8.35
CA PRO A 93 3.72 -21.67 -8.36
C PRO A 93 5.19 -21.50 -7.97
N GLY A 94 5.61 -22.13 -6.85
CA GLY A 94 6.95 -22.02 -6.31
C GLY A 94 7.22 -20.78 -5.46
N ALA A 95 6.21 -19.91 -5.25
CA ALA A 95 6.35 -18.75 -4.37
C ALA A 95 6.57 -19.20 -2.92
N ARG A 96 7.48 -18.50 -2.22
CA ARG A 96 7.71 -18.68 -0.79
C ARG A 96 6.70 -17.86 -0.01
N VAL A 97 6.09 -18.49 0.98
CA VAL A 97 5.05 -17.90 1.84
C VAL A 97 5.32 -18.20 3.31
N VAL A 98 4.61 -17.49 4.17
CA VAL A 98 4.54 -17.76 5.61
C VAL A 98 3.08 -17.98 5.97
N VAL A 99 2.78 -19.12 6.61
CA VAL A 99 1.48 -19.39 7.22
C VAL A 99 1.53 -18.94 8.67
N HIS A 100 0.71 -17.97 9.03
CA HIS A 100 0.61 -17.39 10.37
C HIS A 100 -0.39 -18.20 11.22
N GLY A 101 0.03 -19.40 11.65
CA GLY A 101 -0.73 -20.25 12.53
C GLY A 101 -0.40 -19.99 14.02
N LYS A 102 -0.32 -21.05 14.83
CA LYS A 102 0.15 -20.90 16.24
C LYS A 102 1.56 -20.32 16.36
N ARG A 103 2.32 -20.34 15.32
CA ARG A 103 3.59 -19.66 15.08
C ARG A 103 3.75 -19.49 13.57
N ASP A 104 4.67 -18.68 13.16
CA ASP A 104 5.03 -18.54 11.76
C ASP A 104 5.65 -19.82 11.20
N LEU A 105 5.11 -20.26 10.07
CA LEU A 105 5.50 -21.49 9.39
C LEU A 105 5.89 -21.14 7.94
N PRO A 106 7.19 -21.20 7.60
CA PRO A 106 7.60 -21.01 6.22
C PRO A 106 7.09 -22.16 5.35
N GLY A 107 6.63 -21.81 4.16
CA GLY A 107 6.10 -22.77 3.20
C GLY A 107 6.38 -22.36 1.75
N VAL A 108 6.07 -23.26 0.84
CA VAL A 108 6.19 -23.04 -0.60
C VAL A 108 4.87 -23.42 -1.27
N ILE A 109 4.38 -22.57 -2.17
CA ILE A 109 3.19 -22.89 -2.96
C ILE A 109 3.56 -23.99 -3.94
N SER A 110 2.81 -25.09 -3.88
CA SER A 110 3.05 -26.30 -4.67
C SER A 110 2.85 -26.06 -6.17
N THR A 111 3.56 -26.81 -6.98
CA THR A 111 3.39 -26.82 -8.41
C THR A 111 3.70 -28.21 -8.97
N LEU A 112 2.93 -28.66 -9.96
CA LEU A 112 3.26 -29.85 -10.71
C LEU A 112 4.22 -29.48 -11.84
N PRO A 113 5.37 -30.19 -11.96
CA PRO A 113 6.28 -29.97 -13.08
C PRO A 113 5.61 -30.34 -14.41
N PRO A 114 5.96 -29.66 -15.53
CA PRO A 114 5.26 -29.81 -16.81
C PRO A 114 5.14 -31.26 -17.33
N HIS A 115 6.15 -32.09 -17.05
CA HIS A 115 6.16 -33.50 -17.51
C HIS A 115 5.20 -34.41 -16.72
N LEU A 116 4.66 -33.98 -15.61
CA LEU A 116 3.62 -34.69 -14.86
C LEU A 116 2.21 -34.14 -15.14
N GLN A 117 2.09 -33.00 -15.84
CA GLN A 117 0.81 -32.45 -16.26
C GLN A 117 0.32 -33.22 -17.51
N LYS A 118 -0.95 -33.61 -17.53
CA LYS A 118 -1.55 -34.38 -18.63
C LYS A 118 -2.32 -33.46 -19.58
N GLY A 119 -2.13 -33.69 -20.91
CA GLY A 119 -2.91 -33.03 -21.96
C GLY A 119 -2.57 -31.54 -22.17
N GLU A 120 -3.58 -30.72 -22.52
CA GLU A 120 -3.43 -29.28 -22.74
C GLU A 120 -3.33 -28.48 -21.45
N ASP A 121 -3.55 -29.09 -20.29
CA ASP A 121 -3.52 -28.41 -18.98
C ASP A 121 -2.13 -27.86 -18.64
N GLY A 122 -1.07 -28.46 -19.16
CA GLY A 122 0.30 -27.93 -19.04
C GLY A 122 0.55 -26.57 -19.69
N LYS A 123 -0.42 -26.03 -20.45
CA LYS A 123 -0.37 -24.71 -21.08
C LYS A 123 -1.21 -23.67 -20.33
N LYS A 124 -2.00 -24.07 -19.35
CA LYS A 124 -2.88 -23.19 -18.57
C LYS A 124 -2.29 -22.93 -17.21
N THR A 125 -2.51 -21.73 -16.70
CA THR A 125 -2.22 -21.41 -15.31
C THR A 125 -3.18 -22.19 -14.41
N ALA A 126 -2.64 -22.90 -13.42
CA ALA A 126 -3.48 -23.57 -12.42
C ALA A 126 -4.34 -22.54 -11.68
N PRO A 127 -5.64 -22.76 -11.53
CA PRO A 127 -6.48 -21.92 -10.70
C PRO A 127 -6.04 -22.04 -9.23
N ILE A 128 -6.35 -21.00 -8.42
CA ILE A 128 -5.85 -20.92 -7.03
C ILE A 128 -6.34 -22.09 -6.17
N ASP A 129 -7.54 -22.58 -6.39
CA ASP A 129 -8.14 -23.69 -5.67
C ASP A 129 -7.47 -25.05 -5.94
N GLU A 130 -6.67 -25.15 -6.99
CA GLU A 130 -5.81 -26.32 -7.29
C GLU A 130 -4.40 -26.19 -6.67
N LEU A 131 -4.05 -25.02 -6.12
CA LEU A 131 -2.77 -24.78 -5.47
C LEU A 131 -2.86 -25.07 -3.97
N SER A 132 -1.74 -25.39 -3.37
CA SER A 132 -1.64 -25.60 -1.91
C SER A 132 -0.25 -25.20 -1.41
N VAL A 133 -0.13 -24.90 -0.12
CA VAL A 133 1.16 -24.64 0.52
C VAL A 133 1.71 -25.93 1.11
N ASP A 134 2.94 -26.24 0.74
CA ASP A 134 3.75 -27.29 1.37
C ASP A 134 4.54 -26.68 2.53
N LEU A 135 4.27 -27.15 3.75
CA LEU A 135 5.00 -26.78 4.97
C LEU A 135 6.11 -27.76 5.35
N GLY A 136 6.28 -28.83 4.58
CA GLY A 136 7.19 -29.93 4.95
C GLY A 136 6.76 -30.70 6.20
N LEU A 137 5.46 -30.66 6.56
CA LEU A 137 4.90 -31.27 7.74
C LEU A 137 3.98 -32.46 7.41
N THR A 138 3.88 -33.41 8.34
CA THR A 138 2.81 -34.42 8.28
C THR A 138 1.45 -33.77 8.51
N ALA A 139 0.37 -34.40 8.03
CA ALA A 139 -1.01 -33.88 8.26
C ALA A 139 -1.31 -33.64 9.74
N GLN A 140 -0.89 -34.57 10.62
CA GLN A 140 -1.10 -34.42 12.07
C GLN A 140 -0.36 -33.18 12.61
N ALA A 141 0.89 -32.93 12.17
CA ALA A 141 1.66 -31.77 12.60
C ALA A 141 1.10 -30.46 12.03
N ALA A 142 0.70 -30.46 10.76
CA ALA A 142 0.07 -29.29 10.13
C ALA A 142 -1.25 -28.92 10.83
N LYS A 143 -2.15 -29.89 11.03
CA LYS A 143 -3.45 -29.71 11.73
C LYS A 143 -3.29 -29.30 13.21
N ALA A 144 -2.14 -29.58 13.82
CA ALA A 144 -1.84 -29.12 15.19
C ALA A 144 -1.42 -27.65 15.27
N LEU A 145 -0.89 -27.09 14.19
CA LEU A 145 -0.30 -25.74 14.14
C LEU A 145 -1.10 -24.72 13.33
N VAL A 146 -1.89 -25.20 12.35
CA VAL A 146 -2.66 -24.37 11.41
C VAL A 146 -4.14 -24.70 11.50
N VAL A 147 -4.98 -23.68 11.42
CA VAL A 147 -6.44 -23.81 11.36
C VAL A 147 -7.01 -23.03 10.17
N THR A 148 -8.22 -23.38 9.75
CA THR A 148 -8.98 -22.59 8.76
C THR A 148 -9.20 -21.17 9.28
N GLY A 149 -8.92 -20.18 8.45
CA GLY A 149 -8.96 -18.77 8.80
C GLY A 149 -7.61 -18.15 9.14
N ASP A 150 -6.56 -18.96 9.32
CA ASP A 150 -5.21 -18.43 9.48
C ASP A 150 -4.76 -17.66 8.22
N CYS A 151 -3.97 -16.61 8.43
CA CYS A 151 -3.42 -15.79 7.35
C CYS A 151 -2.21 -16.45 6.71
N VAL A 152 -2.02 -16.19 5.41
CA VAL A 152 -0.81 -16.54 4.68
C VAL A 152 -0.31 -15.31 3.92
N THR A 153 0.96 -14.96 4.08
CA THR A 153 1.59 -13.86 3.34
C THR A 153 2.72 -14.36 2.46
N PHE A 154 3.11 -13.59 1.45
CA PHE A 154 4.40 -13.80 0.81
C PHE A 154 5.53 -13.67 1.82
N ALA A 155 6.58 -14.49 1.68
CA ALA A 155 7.74 -14.39 2.56
C ALA A 155 8.41 -13.03 2.37
N LYS A 156 8.61 -12.31 3.47
CA LYS A 156 9.22 -10.97 3.46
C LYS A 156 10.63 -11.00 2.90
N HIS A 157 10.95 -10.00 2.10
CA HIS A 157 12.30 -9.73 1.63
C HIS A 157 12.45 -8.23 1.37
N PHE A 158 13.68 -7.74 1.37
CA PHE A 158 14.04 -6.40 0.95
C PHE A 158 15.39 -6.45 0.21
N THR A 159 15.45 -5.90 -0.98
CA THR A 159 16.64 -5.92 -1.82
C THR A 159 16.92 -4.53 -2.38
N LEU A 160 18.09 -4.01 -2.10
CA LEU A 160 18.62 -2.83 -2.79
C LEU A 160 19.02 -3.24 -4.21
N LEU A 161 18.41 -2.62 -5.20
CA LEU A 161 18.77 -2.77 -6.61
C LEU A 161 19.77 -1.67 -7.02
N ASN A 162 20.11 -1.62 -8.30
CA ASN A 162 21.01 -0.61 -8.82
C ASN A 162 20.40 0.81 -8.77
N GLY A 163 21.19 1.80 -8.40
CA GLY A 163 20.75 3.19 -8.21
C GLY A 163 19.94 3.35 -6.92
N SER A 164 18.85 4.08 -7.01
CA SER A 164 17.93 4.40 -5.92
C SER A 164 16.75 3.43 -5.81
N ARG A 165 16.79 2.28 -6.49
CA ARG A 165 15.67 1.35 -6.55
C ARG A 165 15.73 0.30 -5.47
N VAL A 166 14.56 -0.05 -4.95
CA VAL A 166 14.38 -1.12 -3.97
C VAL A 166 13.33 -2.11 -4.46
N SER A 167 13.47 -3.37 -4.08
CA SER A 167 12.47 -4.40 -4.31
C SER A 167 12.08 -5.05 -2.99
N ALA A 168 10.79 -5.12 -2.75
CA ALA A 168 10.20 -5.81 -1.60
C ALA A 168 8.79 -6.28 -1.97
N ASN A 169 8.16 -7.06 -1.10
CA ASN A 169 6.70 -7.21 -1.13
C ASN A 169 6.07 -6.06 -0.33
N CYS A 170 4.80 -5.77 -0.58
CA CYS A 170 3.99 -4.74 0.06
C CYS A 170 4.57 -3.29 -0.03
N LEU A 171 5.32 -2.96 -1.10
CA LEU A 171 5.61 -1.56 -1.41
C LEU A 171 4.33 -0.81 -1.79
N ASP A 172 3.36 -1.50 -2.31
CA ASP A 172 1.94 -1.19 -2.34
C ASP A 172 1.31 -1.42 -0.94
N ASP A 173 0.91 -0.42 -0.14
CA ASP A 173 1.24 1.00 -0.30
C ASP A 173 2.13 1.50 0.86
N ARG A 174 3.10 0.65 1.29
CA ARG A 174 4.10 1.07 2.29
C ARG A 174 5.00 2.20 1.76
N SER A 175 5.02 2.39 0.42
CA SER A 175 5.68 3.52 -0.23
C SER A 175 4.93 4.82 0.03
N GLY A 176 3.62 4.83 -0.05
CA GLY A 176 2.77 5.97 0.33
C GLY A 176 2.84 6.25 1.82
N VAL A 177 2.80 5.20 2.67
CA VAL A 177 3.03 5.35 4.12
C VAL A 177 4.36 6.05 4.40
N ALA A 178 5.45 5.64 3.72
CA ALA A 178 6.75 6.28 3.87
C ALA A 178 6.72 7.74 3.41
N ALA A 179 6.11 8.04 2.27
CA ALA A 179 6.00 9.41 1.76
C ALA A 179 5.23 10.33 2.73
N VAL A 180 4.12 9.84 3.31
CA VAL A 180 3.33 10.58 4.31
C VAL A 180 4.15 10.83 5.58
N LEU A 181 4.88 9.84 6.09
CA LEU A 181 5.76 10.01 7.26
C LEU A 181 6.88 11.02 7.00
N LEU A 182 7.54 10.95 5.83
CA LEU A 182 8.59 11.89 5.43
C LEU A 182 8.05 13.31 5.21
N ALA A 183 6.84 13.46 4.71
CA ALA A 183 6.15 14.75 4.62
C ALA A 183 5.87 15.34 6.02
N ALA A 184 5.41 14.51 6.94
CA ALA A 184 5.10 14.91 8.31
C ALA A 184 6.32 15.47 9.05
N GLU A 185 7.50 14.90 8.85
CA GLU A 185 8.76 15.43 9.42
C GLU A 185 9.03 16.88 9.00
N GLN A 186 8.55 17.29 7.81
CA GLN A 186 8.70 18.64 7.27
C GLN A 186 7.59 19.61 7.71
N LEU A 187 6.56 19.13 8.43
CA LEU A 187 5.33 19.87 8.74
C LEU A 187 5.14 20.17 10.23
N LYS A 188 6.13 19.91 11.09
CA LYS A 188 6.01 20.03 12.57
C LYS A 188 5.53 21.39 13.06
N ASP A 189 5.90 22.47 12.38
CA ASP A 189 5.58 23.86 12.78
C ASP A 189 4.59 24.55 11.82
N VAL A 190 3.87 23.78 11.00
CA VAL A 190 2.93 24.35 10.03
C VAL A 190 1.69 24.90 10.74
N PRO A 191 1.23 26.13 10.44
CA PRO A 191 0.00 26.68 11.01
C PRO A 191 -1.24 26.14 10.27
N CYS A 192 -1.45 24.83 10.37
CA CYS A 192 -2.50 24.07 9.72
C CYS A 192 -2.83 22.85 10.58
N ARG A 193 -4.07 22.40 10.58
CA ARG A 193 -4.43 21.12 11.17
C ARG A 193 -4.10 20.01 10.19
N VAL A 194 -3.22 19.13 10.56
CA VAL A 194 -2.80 18.00 9.72
C VAL A 194 -3.18 16.70 10.39
N THR A 195 -3.84 15.82 9.65
CA THR A 195 -4.06 14.43 10.05
C THR A 195 -3.26 13.52 9.12
N LEU A 196 -2.36 12.74 9.70
CA LEU A 196 -1.75 11.59 9.05
C LEU A 196 -2.70 10.42 9.25
N LEU A 197 -3.17 9.84 8.17
CA LEU A 197 -4.17 8.76 8.19
C LEU A 197 -3.61 7.55 7.47
N PHE A 198 -3.47 6.44 8.18
CA PHE A 198 -3.08 5.17 7.58
C PHE A 198 -4.27 4.22 7.65
N THR A 199 -4.87 3.94 6.50
CA THR A 199 -6.11 3.18 6.39
C THR A 199 -5.86 1.69 6.25
N ALA A 200 -6.85 0.92 6.70
CA ALA A 200 -6.90 -0.53 6.62
C ALA A 200 -7.80 -1.00 5.50
N GLN A 201 -7.58 -2.22 5.02
CA GLN A 201 -8.50 -2.94 4.14
C GLN A 201 -8.77 -2.22 2.80
N GLU A 202 -7.76 -1.56 2.26
CA GLU A 202 -7.80 -1.03 0.89
C GLU A 202 -7.96 -2.19 -0.09
N GLU A 203 -7.09 -3.19 -0.01
CA GLU A 203 -6.94 -4.35 -0.89
C GLU A 203 -8.19 -5.25 -0.97
N VAL A 204 -9.09 -5.10 -0.01
CA VAL A 204 -10.35 -5.83 0.03
C VAL A 204 -11.57 -4.91 -0.14
N GLY A 205 -11.36 -3.78 -0.78
CA GLY A 205 -12.41 -2.86 -1.26
C GLY A 205 -12.50 -1.53 -0.52
N THR A 206 -11.37 -0.89 -0.23
CA THR A 206 -11.25 0.48 0.34
C THR A 206 -12.06 0.68 1.62
N ARG A 207 -12.14 -0.36 2.47
CA ARG A 207 -13.14 -0.43 3.55
C ARG A 207 -12.86 0.56 4.68
N GLY A 208 -11.59 0.66 5.08
CA GLY A 208 -11.16 1.61 6.11
C GLY A 208 -11.39 3.05 5.68
N ALA A 209 -11.03 3.40 4.45
CA ALA A 209 -11.19 4.73 3.90
C ALA A 209 -12.66 5.19 3.84
N LYS A 210 -13.62 4.28 3.64
CA LYS A 210 -15.06 4.59 3.65
C LYS A 210 -15.56 5.20 4.96
N THR A 211 -14.92 4.91 6.06
CA THR A 211 -15.35 5.36 7.39
C THR A 211 -14.38 6.31 8.06
N ALA A 212 -13.12 6.33 7.64
CA ALA A 212 -12.04 7.01 8.34
C ALA A 212 -12.27 8.51 8.57
N LEU A 213 -12.93 9.19 7.65
CA LEU A 213 -13.17 10.64 7.70
C LEU A 213 -14.62 11.02 8.02
N PHE A 214 -15.45 10.04 8.40
CA PHE A 214 -16.82 10.31 8.81
C PHE A 214 -16.84 11.24 10.05
N ASP A 215 -17.57 12.34 9.98
CA ASP A 215 -17.71 13.38 11.03
C ASP A 215 -16.41 14.09 11.49
N ARG A 216 -15.31 14.02 10.71
CA ARG A 216 -14.03 14.68 11.10
C ARG A 216 -13.87 16.13 10.67
N GLY A 217 -14.76 16.69 9.87
CA GLY A 217 -14.68 18.08 9.40
C GLY A 217 -13.38 18.37 8.66
N VAL A 218 -13.16 17.67 7.53
CA VAL A 218 -11.95 17.75 6.70
C VAL A 218 -12.16 18.75 5.56
N ASP A 219 -11.23 19.68 5.37
CA ASP A 219 -11.28 20.67 4.29
C ASP A 219 -10.61 20.18 3.02
N ALA A 220 -9.53 19.39 3.15
CA ALA A 220 -8.78 18.82 2.03
C ALA A 220 -8.18 17.46 2.41
N SER A 221 -8.15 16.54 1.44
CA SER A 221 -7.43 15.27 1.56
C SER A 221 -6.53 15.05 0.35
N VAL A 222 -5.38 14.44 0.57
CA VAL A 222 -4.54 13.88 -0.49
C VAL A 222 -4.32 12.42 -0.15
N SER A 223 -4.87 11.52 -0.99
CA SER A 223 -4.53 10.11 -0.95
C SER A 223 -3.21 9.88 -1.68
N VAL A 224 -2.37 9.08 -1.09
CA VAL A 224 -1.15 8.56 -1.71
C VAL A 224 -1.36 7.08 -1.95
N ASP A 225 -0.89 6.60 -3.09
CA ASP A 225 -0.96 5.20 -3.46
C ASP A 225 0.17 4.91 -4.44
N VAL A 226 0.33 3.70 -4.91
CA VAL A 226 1.21 3.37 -6.02
C VAL A 226 0.43 3.33 -7.34
N SER A 227 1.12 3.41 -8.47
CA SER A 227 0.52 3.18 -9.77
C SER A 227 1.54 2.63 -10.77
N PHE A 228 1.04 2.10 -11.88
CA PHE A 228 1.84 1.34 -12.85
C PHE A 228 2.99 2.15 -13.45
N ALA A 229 4.23 1.70 -13.17
CA ALA A 229 5.41 2.15 -13.90
C ALA A 229 5.63 1.30 -15.15
N TYR A 230 6.17 1.91 -16.19
CA TYR A 230 6.43 1.25 -17.46
C TYR A 230 7.29 -0.01 -17.31
N THR A 231 6.79 -1.10 -17.89
CA THR A 231 7.49 -2.38 -18.05
C THR A 231 7.34 -2.86 -19.49
N PRO A 232 8.25 -3.71 -20.02
CA PRO A 232 8.07 -4.31 -21.33
C PRO A 232 6.71 -5.02 -21.47
N GLY A 233 5.96 -4.65 -22.50
CA GLY A 233 4.61 -5.16 -22.74
C GLY A 233 3.48 -4.18 -22.34
N CYS A 234 3.75 -3.18 -21.51
CA CYS A 234 2.79 -2.11 -21.22
C CYS A 234 2.77 -1.04 -22.32
N LYS A 235 1.64 -0.35 -22.48
CA LYS A 235 1.56 0.84 -23.32
C LYS A 235 2.16 2.03 -22.54
N ALA A 236 3.20 2.65 -23.08
CA ALA A 236 3.90 3.75 -22.40
C ALA A 236 2.98 4.92 -21.99
N ARG A 237 1.89 5.15 -22.72
CA ARG A 237 0.93 6.22 -22.40
C ARG A 237 0.07 5.94 -21.15
N ASP A 238 -0.01 4.67 -20.75
CA ASP A 238 -0.85 4.21 -19.64
C ASP A 238 -0.02 3.95 -18.38
N CYS A 239 1.27 4.32 -18.39
CA CYS A 239 2.22 4.04 -17.30
C CYS A 239 3.09 5.25 -17.01
N GLY A 240 3.43 5.45 -15.73
CA GLY A 240 4.49 6.36 -15.31
C GLY A 240 5.89 5.82 -15.60
N VAL A 241 6.88 6.65 -15.41
CA VAL A 241 8.29 6.31 -15.56
C VAL A 241 8.98 6.44 -14.20
N MET A 242 9.45 5.33 -13.67
CA MET A 242 10.17 5.26 -12.39
C MET A 242 11.40 6.17 -12.39
N GLY A 243 11.62 6.96 -11.34
CA GLY A 243 12.68 7.95 -11.23
C GLY A 243 12.38 9.28 -11.94
N LYS A 244 11.11 9.52 -12.31
CA LYS A 244 10.65 10.78 -12.92
C LYS A 244 9.67 11.56 -12.06
N GLY A 245 9.57 11.22 -10.80
CA GLY A 245 8.69 11.86 -9.82
C GLY A 245 7.31 11.24 -9.73
N PRO A 246 6.55 11.67 -8.72
CA PRO A 246 5.19 11.22 -8.50
C PRO A 246 4.28 11.52 -9.69
N MET A 247 3.22 10.75 -9.80
CA MET A 247 2.17 10.89 -10.78
C MET A 247 1.00 11.62 -10.13
N ILE A 248 0.68 12.83 -10.60
CA ILE A 248 -0.45 13.62 -10.07
C ILE A 248 -1.72 13.20 -10.80
N GLY A 249 -2.71 12.71 -10.03
CA GLY A 249 -3.96 12.19 -10.54
C GLY A 249 -4.88 13.27 -11.10
N ILE A 250 -5.45 13.00 -12.28
CA ILE A 250 -6.49 13.81 -12.93
C ILE A 250 -7.65 12.87 -13.24
N SER A 251 -8.76 13.05 -12.54
CA SER A 251 -9.95 12.20 -12.69
C SER A 251 -11.22 13.02 -12.41
N PRO A 252 -12.39 12.63 -12.98
CA PRO A 252 -13.67 13.30 -12.68
C PRO A 252 -14.12 13.14 -11.22
N ILE A 253 -13.56 12.20 -10.46
CA ILE A 253 -13.88 12.00 -9.04
C ILE A 253 -12.95 12.77 -8.10
N LEU A 254 -11.81 13.24 -8.59
CA LEU A 254 -10.87 14.04 -7.82
C LEU A 254 -11.23 15.53 -7.89
N ASP A 255 -10.81 16.28 -6.88
CA ASP A 255 -10.96 17.74 -6.90
C ASP A 255 -10.02 18.36 -7.94
N ARG A 256 -10.63 18.92 -8.99
CA ARG A 256 -9.90 19.51 -10.13
C ARG A 256 -8.96 20.64 -9.72
N GLN A 257 -9.35 21.43 -8.73
CA GLN A 257 -8.53 22.55 -8.25
C GLN A 257 -7.31 22.01 -7.52
N PHE A 258 -7.46 20.99 -6.66
CA PHE A 258 -6.34 20.38 -5.93
C PHE A 258 -5.37 19.68 -6.87
N SER A 259 -5.86 18.97 -7.89
CA SER A 259 -4.99 18.41 -8.93
C SER A 259 -4.18 19.51 -9.64
N LYS A 260 -4.81 20.64 -9.98
CA LYS A 260 -4.12 21.78 -10.58
C LYS A 260 -3.09 22.41 -9.63
N GLU A 261 -3.45 22.62 -8.38
CA GLU A 261 -2.55 23.18 -7.37
C GLU A 261 -1.31 22.30 -7.17
N LEU A 262 -1.47 20.97 -7.10
CA LEU A 262 -0.34 20.05 -7.03
C LEU A 262 0.59 20.16 -8.25
N LEU A 263 0.01 20.27 -9.46
CA LEU A 263 0.80 20.50 -10.69
C LEU A 263 1.59 21.80 -10.67
N ASP A 264 0.95 22.88 -10.20
CA ASP A 264 1.59 24.20 -10.12
C ASP A 264 2.68 24.20 -9.04
N LEU A 265 2.41 23.64 -7.85
CA LEU A 265 3.39 23.48 -6.78
C LEU A 265 4.61 22.65 -7.20
N ALA A 266 4.39 21.55 -7.94
CA ALA A 266 5.49 20.75 -8.45
C ALA A 266 6.41 21.56 -9.35
N LYS A 267 5.85 22.39 -10.24
CA LYS A 267 6.61 23.31 -11.12
C LYS A 267 7.35 24.39 -10.32
N GLU A 268 6.66 25.08 -9.41
CA GLU A 268 7.20 26.17 -8.60
C GLU A 268 8.35 25.70 -7.71
N ASN A 269 8.23 24.52 -7.13
CA ASN A 269 9.24 23.93 -6.25
C ASN A 269 10.28 23.08 -7.00
N GLN A 270 10.21 23.02 -8.35
CA GLN A 270 11.12 22.23 -9.19
C GLN A 270 11.13 20.73 -8.81
N ILE A 271 10.00 20.22 -8.33
CA ILE A 271 9.81 18.80 -8.04
C ILE A 271 9.50 18.09 -9.36
N PRO A 272 10.27 17.09 -9.78
CA PRO A 272 9.91 16.25 -10.91
C PRO A 272 8.54 15.61 -10.68
N TYR A 273 7.70 15.58 -11.72
CA TYR A 273 6.36 15.01 -11.62
C TYR A 273 5.89 14.49 -12.98
N GLN A 274 4.87 13.66 -12.94
CA GLN A 274 4.17 13.14 -14.10
C GLN A 274 2.65 13.35 -13.89
N THR A 275 1.86 13.14 -14.93
CA THR A 275 0.39 13.18 -14.83
C THR A 275 -0.18 11.80 -15.07
N GLU A 276 -1.18 11.43 -14.28
CA GLU A 276 -1.97 10.22 -14.44
C GLU A 276 -3.42 10.58 -14.71
N VAL A 277 -3.89 10.29 -15.93
CA VAL A 277 -5.26 10.65 -16.36
C VAL A 277 -6.17 9.42 -16.33
N MET A 278 -7.16 9.46 -15.47
CA MET A 278 -8.13 8.37 -15.27
C MET A 278 -9.53 8.85 -15.68
N ALA A 279 -10.22 8.07 -16.51
CA ALA A 279 -11.52 8.44 -17.03
C ALA A 279 -12.71 8.26 -16.04
N GLY A 280 -12.44 7.72 -14.86
CA GLY A 280 -13.45 7.40 -13.84
C GLY A 280 -12.80 7.13 -12.50
N ARG A 281 -13.02 5.94 -11.95
CA ARG A 281 -12.40 5.52 -10.69
C ARG A 281 -10.89 5.55 -10.77
N THR A 282 -10.27 5.83 -9.63
CA THR A 282 -8.81 5.79 -9.48
C THR A 282 -8.32 4.39 -9.16
N GLY A 283 -9.17 3.56 -8.54
CA GLY A 283 -8.80 2.24 -8.03
C GLY A 283 -8.01 2.31 -6.72
N THR A 284 -8.11 3.44 -6.01
CA THR A 284 -7.41 3.73 -4.75
C THR A 284 -8.39 4.19 -3.67
N ASN A 285 -7.92 4.43 -2.47
CA ASN A 285 -8.71 5.01 -1.38
C ASN A 285 -9.30 6.39 -1.69
N ALA A 286 -8.78 7.14 -2.65
CA ALA A 286 -9.36 8.41 -3.10
C ALA A 286 -10.81 8.24 -3.56
N ASP A 287 -11.18 7.08 -4.16
CA ASP A 287 -12.54 6.75 -4.55
C ASP A 287 -13.51 6.75 -3.36
N ALA A 288 -13.06 6.22 -2.22
CA ALA A 288 -13.87 6.12 -1.01
C ALA A 288 -13.86 7.42 -0.19
N ILE A 289 -12.71 8.07 -0.07
CA ILE A 289 -12.54 9.32 0.67
C ILE A 289 -13.38 10.44 0.05
N SER A 290 -13.40 10.56 -1.27
CA SER A 290 -14.16 11.60 -1.96
C SER A 290 -15.66 11.61 -1.64
N ILE A 291 -16.21 10.46 -1.26
CA ILE A 291 -17.64 10.29 -0.90
C ILE A 291 -17.85 9.96 0.59
N CYS A 292 -16.81 10.05 1.43
CA CYS A 292 -16.94 9.79 2.86
C CYS A 292 -17.75 10.91 3.54
N GLY A 293 -18.70 10.55 4.41
CA GLY A 293 -19.58 11.50 5.09
C GLY A 293 -20.42 12.33 4.12
N SER A 294 -20.27 13.65 4.14
CA SER A 294 -20.91 14.59 3.22
C SER A 294 -20.13 14.86 1.93
N GLY A 295 -19.03 14.13 1.73
CA GLY A 295 -18.06 14.33 0.68
C GLY A 295 -16.82 15.10 1.17
N VAL A 296 -15.64 14.68 0.72
CA VAL A 296 -14.35 15.31 1.04
C VAL A 296 -13.65 15.68 -0.27
N ARG A 297 -13.19 16.91 -0.38
CA ARG A 297 -12.34 17.34 -1.50
C ARG A 297 -11.04 16.56 -1.45
N CYS A 298 -10.79 15.71 -2.45
CA CYS A 298 -9.67 14.79 -2.47
C CYS A 298 -8.83 14.93 -3.73
N ALA A 299 -7.51 14.89 -3.59
CA ALA A 299 -6.55 14.69 -4.67
C ALA A 299 -5.86 13.34 -4.51
N LEU A 300 -5.19 12.88 -5.56
CA LEU A 300 -4.40 11.66 -5.60
C LEU A 300 -2.99 11.96 -6.09
N VAL A 301 -2.00 11.40 -5.41
CA VAL A 301 -0.59 11.39 -5.82
C VAL A 301 -0.10 9.96 -5.81
N SER A 302 0.24 9.41 -6.98
CA SER A 302 0.68 8.01 -7.10
C SER A 302 2.20 7.90 -7.25
N ILE A 303 2.80 6.90 -6.60
CA ILE A 303 4.22 6.57 -6.74
C ILE A 303 4.36 5.53 -7.86
N PRO A 304 5.22 5.78 -8.89
CA PRO A 304 5.42 4.81 -9.95
C PRO A 304 6.02 3.49 -9.42
N GLU A 305 5.29 2.38 -9.59
CA GLU A 305 5.68 1.06 -9.13
C GLU A 305 5.64 0.03 -10.25
N LYS A 306 6.56 -0.94 -10.21
CA LYS A 306 6.58 -2.10 -11.09
C LYS A 306 6.21 -3.37 -10.32
N TYR A 307 5.54 -4.27 -11.04
CA TYR A 307 5.23 -5.59 -10.54
C TYR A 307 4.29 -5.58 -9.32
N MET A 308 3.41 -4.57 -9.27
CA MET A 308 2.36 -4.43 -8.25
C MET A 308 1.65 -5.76 -7.99
N HIS A 309 1.30 -6.03 -6.74
CA HIS A 309 0.65 -7.27 -6.30
C HIS A 309 1.46 -8.54 -6.57
N THR A 310 2.80 -8.41 -6.56
CA THR A 310 3.71 -9.56 -6.63
C THR A 310 4.61 -9.62 -5.40
N PRO A 311 5.27 -10.76 -5.14
CA PRO A 311 6.25 -10.78 -4.05
C PRO A 311 7.49 -9.91 -4.31
N ALA A 312 7.65 -9.29 -5.47
CA ALA A 312 8.88 -8.57 -5.87
C ALA A 312 8.56 -7.22 -6.53
N GLU A 313 7.75 -6.41 -5.86
CA GLU A 313 7.46 -5.03 -6.27
C GLU A 313 8.73 -4.18 -6.29
N VAL A 314 8.74 -3.13 -7.10
CA VAL A 314 9.92 -2.26 -7.26
C VAL A 314 9.49 -0.80 -7.33
N VAL A 315 10.07 0.04 -6.46
CA VAL A 315 9.95 1.50 -6.50
C VAL A 315 11.31 2.17 -6.55
N ASP A 316 11.33 3.45 -6.92
CA ASP A 316 12.49 4.32 -6.81
C ASP A 316 12.34 5.20 -5.55
N THR A 317 13.30 5.15 -4.63
CA THR A 317 13.24 5.95 -3.39
C THR A 317 13.21 7.45 -3.65
N ALA A 318 13.74 7.90 -4.79
CA ALA A 318 13.67 9.30 -5.17
C ALA A 318 12.23 9.74 -5.49
N ASP A 319 11.40 8.86 -6.08
CA ASP A 319 9.99 9.16 -6.33
C ASP A 319 9.21 9.27 -5.01
N VAL A 320 9.55 8.45 -4.00
CA VAL A 320 8.98 8.54 -2.64
C VAL A 320 9.36 9.87 -1.97
N ASP A 321 10.64 10.27 -2.03
CA ASP A 321 11.12 11.54 -1.48
C ASP A 321 10.44 12.74 -2.15
N GLN A 322 10.25 12.69 -3.46
CA GLN A 322 9.61 13.74 -4.24
C GLN A 322 8.10 13.81 -3.95
N THR A 323 7.46 12.67 -3.72
CA THR A 323 6.08 12.61 -3.23
C THR A 323 5.97 13.30 -1.89
N ALA A 324 6.83 12.98 -0.92
CA ALA A 324 6.84 13.62 0.39
C ALA A 324 7.03 15.14 0.30
N ALA A 325 7.94 15.60 -0.55
CA ALA A 325 8.17 17.03 -0.76
C ALA A 325 6.93 17.74 -1.35
N LEU A 326 6.24 17.10 -2.29
CA LEU A 326 5.02 17.64 -2.91
C LEU A 326 3.87 17.72 -1.90
N LEU A 327 3.67 16.68 -1.09
CA LEU A 327 2.68 16.68 0.00
C LEU A 327 2.94 17.81 0.99
N ALA A 328 4.19 17.98 1.43
CA ALA A 328 4.56 19.05 2.36
C ALA A 328 4.36 20.44 1.73
N ALA A 329 4.64 20.62 0.45
CA ALA A 329 4.39 21.88 -0.26
C ALA A 329 2.88 22.19 -0.33
N PHE A 330 2.04 21.19 -0.61
CA PHE A 330 0.59 21.34 -0.63
C PHE A 330 0.03 21.78 0.72
N VAL A 331 0.43 21.14 1.81
CA VAL A 331 -0.01 21.52 3.16
C VAL A 331 0.43 22.94 3.52
N ARG A 332 1.68 23.32 3.21
CA ARG A 332 2.18 24.69 3.46
C ARG A 332 1.42 25.75 2.66
N MET A 333 1.09 25.46 1.41
CA MET A 333 0.26 26.36 0.59
C MET A 333 -1.11 26.56 1.23
N LYS A 334 -1.79 25.48 1.62
CA LYS A 334 -3.10 25.56 2.28
C LYS A 334 -3.04 26.31 3.61
N ALA A 335 -1.98 26.13 4.38
CA ALA A 335 -1.74 26.91 5.59
C ALA A 335 -1.61 28.42 5.31
N GLY A 336 -0.86 28.80 4.26
CA GLY A 336 -0.67 30.20 3.85
C GLY A 336 -1.96 30.88 3.35
N GLU A 337 -2.79 30.16 2.60
CA GLU A 337 -4.07 30.68 2.08
C GLU A 337 -5.11 30.99 3.18
N HIS A 338 -5.04 30.32 4.31
CA HIS A 338 -6.04 30.41 5.37
C HIS A 338 -5.55 31.09 6.66
N HIS A 339 -4.31 31.58 6.68
CA HIS A 339 -3.75 32.42 7.75
C HIS A 339 -3.57 33.90 7.37
N ALA A 340 -3.85 34.28 6.14
CA ALA A 340 -3.92 35.66 5.65
C ALA A 340 -5.36 36.17 5.79
#